data_b6cc947796ac03af1a59a3988be2fc31
#
_entry.id   b6cc947796ac03af1a59a3988be2fc31
#
_cell.length_a   1.000
_cell.length_b   1.000
_cell.length_c   1.000
_cell.angle_alpha   90.00
_cell.angle_beta   90.00
_cell.angle_gamma   90.00
#
_symmetry.space_group_name_H-M   'P 1'
#
loop_
_entity.id
_entity.type
_entity.pdbx_description
1 polymer ?
#
loop_
_entity_poly.entity_id
_entity_poly.type
_entity_poly.pdbx_seq_one_letter_code
_entity_poly.pdbx_strand_id
1 'polypeptide(L)'
;MDRGQSLIIPPLFDGTNYAYWKVRMRGFLQSLNEKVWQAVEIDWTKPTEAPANWDDAKIKAANFNSRALNALFSVVTNEKFKKISSTETAKEAWIILQTTYEGIKAVKDSKLQRLTTSFKEIKMEEDDSFDELYA
;
A
#
# COMPACT_ATOMS: atom_id res chain seq x y z
N MET A 1 -17.62 12.65 -23.95
CA MET A 1 -16.53 12.38 -23.36
C MET A 1 -16.52 12.69 -22.00
N ASP A 2 -15.89 12.09 -21.41
CA ASP A 2 -15.90 12.23 -20.22
C ASP A 2 -14.70 12.69 -19.69
N ARG A 3 -14.58 13.94 -19.71
CA ARG A 3 -13.46 14.62 -19.16
C ARG A 3 -13.26 14.31 -17.71
N GLY A 4 -14.36 14.09 -16.98
CA GLY A 4 -14.30 13.71 -15.59
C GLY A 4 -13.61 12.38 -15.41
N GLN A 5 -13.84 11.43 -16.31
CA GLN A 5 -13.18 10.15 -16.23
C GLN A 5 -11.68 10.29 -16.46
N SER A 6 -11.29 11.16 -17.39
CA SER A 6 -9.87 11.31 -17.67
C SER A 6 -9.14 11.98 -16.51
N LEU A 7 -9.87 12.62 -15.60
CA LEU A 7 -9.26 13.24 -14.43
C LEU A 7 -9.12 12.27 -13.26
N ILE A 8 -9.80 11.12 -13.32
CA ILE A 8 -9.74 10.13 -12.27
C ILE A 8 -8.83 9.01 -12.72
N ILE A 9 -7.54 9.25 -12.59
CA ILE A 9 -6.52 8.29 -13.01
C ILE A 9 -5.88 7.71 -11.77
N PRO A 10 -5.94 6.37 -11.60
CA PRO A 10 -5.31 5.76 -10.44
C PRO A 10 -3.79 5.91 -10.50
N PRO A 11 -3.15 6.13 -9.36
CA PRO A 11 -1.69 6.25 -9.31
C PRO A 11 -1.05 4.87 -9.45
N LEU A 12 -0.28 4.68 -10.52
CA LEU A 12 0.39 3.40 -10.76
C LEU A 12 1.54 3.23 -9.80
N PHE A 13 1.76 1.99 -9.36
CA PHE A 13 2.83 1.66 -8.43
C PHE A 13 3.79 0.66 -9.06
N ASP A 14 5.03 1.06 -9.17
CA ASP A 14 6.08 0.22 -9.76
C ASP A 14 7.07 -0.28 -8.72
N GLY A 15 6.82 -0.04 -7.46
CA GLY A 15 7.71 -0.47 -6.38
C GLY A 15 8.60 0.64 -5.86
N THR A 16 8.59 1.81 -6.49
CA THR A 16 9.40 2.94 -6.05
C THR A 16 8.53 4.00 -5.42
N ASN A 17 9.13 4.81 -4.55
CA ASN A 17 8.45 5.94 -3.92
C ASN A 17 7.12 5.56 -3.27
N TYR A 18 7.15 4.53 -2.46
CA TYR A 18 5.94 4.01 -1.82
C TYR A 18 5.21 5.06 -0.98
N ALA A 19 5.95 5.88 -0.23
CA ALA A 19 5.34 6.89 0.63
C ALA A 19 4.50 7.89 -0.16
N TYR A 20 4.96 8.27 -1.34
CA TYR A 20 4.22 9.17 -2.21
C TYR A 20 3.00 8.45 -2.79
N TRP A 21 3.20 7.24 -3.28
CA TRP A 21 2.12 6.47 -3.89
C TRP A 21 0.98 6.20 -2.91
N LYS A 22 1.30 5.84 -1.67
CA LYS A 22 0.25 5.47 -0.73
C LYS A 22 -0.68 6.64 -0.41
N VAL A 23 -0.15 7.85 -0.35
CA VAL A 23 -0.98 9.03 -0.11
C VAL A 23 -1.89 9.27 -1.31
N ARG A 24 -1.34 9.15 -2.51
CA ARG A 24 -2.12 9.35 -3.72
C ARG A 24 -3.17 8.26 -3.89
N MET A 25 -2.81 7.01 -3.58
CA MET A 25 -3.76 5.90 -3.70
C MET A 25 -4.90 6.02 -2.70
N ARG A 26 -4.59 6.44 -1.48
CA ARG A 26 -5.61 6.71 -0.50
C ARG A 26 -6.59 7.77 -1.01
N GLY A 27 -6.06 8.87 -1.54
CA GLY A 27 -6.90 9.92 -2.09
C GLY A 27 -7.75 9.43 -3.25
N PHE A 28 -7.18 8.58 -4.09
CA PHE A 28 -7.91 8.00 -5.20
C PHE A 28 -9.08 7.15 -4.71
N LEU A 29 -8.83 6.27 -3.74
CA LEU A 29 -9.88 5.41 -3.20
C LEU A 29 -10.98 6.23 -2.53
N GLN A 30 -10.61 7.25 -1.77
CA GLN A 30 -11.57 8.15 -1.15
C GLN A 30 -12.41 8.89 -2.18
N SER A 31 -11.81 9.23 -3.33
CA SER A 31 -12.53 9.93 -4.39
C SER A 31 -13.57 9.04 -5.06
N LEU A 32 -13.37 7.73 -5.04
CA LEU A 32 -14.36 6.82 -5.58
C LEU A 32 -15.58 6.75 -4.64
N ASN A 33 -15.31 6.59 -3.36
CA ASN A 33 -16.32 6.56 -2.31
C ASN A 33 -15.57 6.42 -1.00
N GLU A 34 -15.95 7.21 0.00
CA GLU A 34 -15.30 7.11 1.30
C GLU A 34 -15.34 5.70 1.88
N LYS A 35 -16.42 4.97 1.60
CA LYS A 35 -16.55 3.60 2.09
C LYS A 35 -15.63 2.62 1.39
N VAL A 36 -15.17 2.94 0.18
CA VAL A 36 -14.16 2.15 -0.50
C VAL A 36 -12.85 2.23 0.28
N TRP A 37 -12.48 3.44 0.70
CA TRP A 37 -11.30 3.62 1.54
C TRP A 37 -11.48 2.95 2.91
N GLN A 38 -12.68 3.03 3.49
CA GLN A 38 -12.94 2.39 4.77
C GLN A 38 -12.74 0.87 4.71
N ALA A 39 -12.98 0.26 3.56
CA ALA A 39 -12.74 -1.18 3.41
C ALA A 39 -11.26 -1.52 3.57
N VAL A 40 -10.38 -0.59 3.20
CA VAL A 40 -8.94 -0.77 3.42
C VAL A 40 -8.59 -0.48 4.88
N GLU A 41 -9.14 0.59 5.42
CA GLU A 41 -8.76 1.05 6.74
C GLU A 41 -9.32 0.19 7.87
N ILE A 42 -10.57 -0.20 7.77
CA ILE A 42 -11.28 -0.88 8.84
C ILE A 42 -11.25 -2.39 8.70
N ASP A 43 -11.07 -2.88 7.50
CA ASP A 43 -11.12 -4.30 7.20
C ASP A 43 -12.56 -4.78 6.98
N TRP A 44 -12.67 -5.89 6.32
CA TRP A 44 -13.94 -6.53 6.01
C TRP A 44 -13.82 -8.01 6.33
N THR A 45 -14.80 -8.52 7.06
CA THR A 45 -14.84 -9.93 7.38
C THR A 45 -15.92 -10.57 6.53
N LYS A 46 -15.53 -11.57 5.75
CA LYS A 46 -16.47 -12.29 4.90
C LYS A 46 -17.50 -12.99 5.79
N PRO A 47 -18.80 -12.76 5.52
CA PRO A 47 -19.84 -13.45 6.30
C PRO A 47 -19.73 -14.96 6.14
N THR A 48 -20.10 -15.68 7.17
CA THR A 48 -20.05 -17.14 7.15
C THR A 48 -21.20 -17.77 6.38
N GLU A 49 -22.30 -17.05 6.24
CA GLU A 49 -23.43 -17.59 5.48
C GLU A 49 -23.17 -17.47 3.97
N ALA A 50 -23.89 -18.28 3.20
CA ALA A 50 -23.76 -18.25 1.74
C ALA A 50 -24.15 -16.89 1.20
N PRO A 51 -23.48 -16.41 0.13
CA PRO A 51 -23.78 -15.08 -0.43
C PRO A 51 -25.24 -14.89 -0.78
N ALA A 52 -25.93 -15.94 -1.17
CA ALA A 52 -27.36 -15.86 -1.51
C ALA A 52 -28.21 -15.44 -0.31
N ASN A 53 -27.70 -15.62 0.90
CA ASN A 53 -28.41 -15.30 2.12
C ASN A 53 -27.96 -13.97 2.74
N TRP A 54 -27.10 -13.23 2.08
CA TRP A 54 -26.61 -11.97 2.59
C TRP A 54 -27.70 -10.89 2.49
N ASP A 55 -27.82 -10.06 3.53
CA ASP A 55 -28.69 -8.91 3.46
C ASP A 55 -28.01 -7.78 2.68
N ASP A 56 -28.72 -6.69 2.47
CA ASP A 56 -28.22 -5.57 1.68
C ASP A 56 -26.94 -4.97 2.28
N ALA A 57 -26.85 -4.91 3.60
CA ALA A 57 -25.68 -4.34 4.26
C ALA A 57 -24.44 -5.19 3.99
N LYS A 58 -24.59 -6.50 4.04
CA LYS A 58 -23.49 -7.42 3.75
C LYS A 58 -23.05 -7.36 2.30
N ILE A 59 -24.02 -7.26 1.40
CA ILE A 59 -23.73 -7.14 -0.03
C ILE A 59 -22.97 -5.85 -0.30
N LYS A 60 -23.41 -4.73 0.29
CA LYS A 60 -22.75 -3.45 0.09
C LYS A 60 -21.34 -3.46 0.62
N ALA A 61 -21.14 -4.03 1.81
CA ALA A 61 -19.81 -4.11 2.40
C ALA A 61 -18.88 -4.93 1.52
N ALA A 62 -19.36 -6.06 0.99
CA ALA A 62 -18.57 -6.89 0.09
C ALA A 62 -18.23 -6.14 -1.19
N ASN A 63 -19.16 -5.34 -1.70
CA ASN A 63 -18.92 -4.56 -2.91
C ASN A 63 -17.85 -3.49 -2.69
N PHE A 64 -17.86 -2.83 -1.55
CA PHE A 64 -16.84 -1.83 -1.25
C PHE A 64 -15.47 -2.48 -1.12
N ASN A 65 -15.41 -3.63 -0.47
CA ASN A 65 -14.15 -4.38 -0.40
C ASN A 65 -13.66 -4.77 -1.78
N SER A 66 -14.56 -5.28 -2.63
CA SER A 66 -14.20 -5.71 -3.97
C SER A 66 -13.70 -4.54 -4.82
N ARG A 67 -14.33 -3.38 -4.69
CA ARG A 67 -13.88 -2.19 -5.42
C ARG A 67 -12.48 -1.77 -5.00
N ALA A 68 -12.25 -1.73 -3.70
CA ALA A 68 -10.94 -1.34 -3.19
C ALA A 68 -9.88 -2.34 -3.62
N LEU A 69 -10.19 -3.64 -3.50
CA LEU A 69 -9.26 -4.69 -3.84
C LEU A 69 -8.94 -4.66 -5.33
N ASN A 70 -9.95 -4.54 -6.16
CA ASN A 70 -9.74 -4.47 -7.61
C ASN A 70 -8.92 -3.24 -8.00
N ALA A 71 -9.17 -2.12 -7.33
CA ALA A 71 -8.38 -0.92 -7.58
C ALA A 71 -6.90 -1.15 -7.26
N LEU A 72 -6.63 -1.83 -6.15
CA LEU A 72 -5.24 -2.16 -5.79
C LEU A 72 -4.62 -3.11 -6.80
N PHE A 73 -5.37 -4.11 -7.24
CA PHE A 73 -4.87 -5.03 -8.26
C PHE A 73 -4.54 -4.31 -9.57
N SER A 74 -5.32 -3.28 -9.90
CA SER A 74 -5.19 -2.58 -11.18
C SER A 74 -3.99 -1.64 -11.26
N VAL A 75 -3.50 -1.18 -10.12
CA VAL A 75 -2.48 -0.13 -10.11
C VAL A 75 -1.06 -0.66 -9.93
N VAL A 76 -0.90 -1.95 -9.75
CA VAL A 76 0.42 -2.53 -9.52
C VAL A 76 0.90 -3.25 -10.77
N THR A 77 2.22 -3.35 -10.93
CA THR A 77 2.80 -4.11 -12.02
C THR A 77 2.55 -5.60 -11.80
N ASN A 78 2.74 -6.40 -12.85
CA ASN A 78 2.50 -7.84 -12.77
C ASN A 78 3.30 -8.50 -11.66
N GLU A 79 4.53 -8.06 -11.44
CA GLU A 79 5.35 -8.62 -10.38
C GLU A 79 4.77 -8.33 -9.00
N LYS A 80 4.28 -7.10 -8.81
CA LYS A 80 3.71 -6.70 -7.52
C LYS A 80 2.35 -7.32 -7.33
N PHE A 81 1.61 -7.49 -8.41
CA PHE A 81 0.31 -8.15 -8.35
C PHE A 81 0.41 -9.56 -7.77
N LYS A 82 1.47 -10.28 -8.12
CA LYS A 82 1.64 -11.64 -7.60
C LYS A 82 1.67 -11.68 -6.08
N LYS A 83 2.14 -10.62 -5.45
CA LYS A 83 2.22 -10.56 -3.99
C LYS A 83 0.87 -10.41 -3.33
N ILE A 84 -0.09 -9.82 -4.02
CA ILE A 84 -1.41 -9.55 -3.44
C ILE A 84 -2.54 -10.32 -4.11
N SER A 85 -2.24 -11.11 -5.14
CA SER A 85 -3.27 -11.78 -5.93
C SER A 85 -4.08 -12.82 -5.17
N SER A 86 -3.55 -13.33 -4.07
CA SER A 86 -4.25 -14.33 -3.28
C SER A 86 -5.07 -13.74 -2.13
N THR A 87 -5.07 -12.43 -1.99
CA THR A 87 -5.81 -11.80 -0.90
C THR A 87 -7.29 -11.68 -1.22
N GLU A 88 -8.12 -11.73 -0.19
CA GLU A 88 -9.56 -11.58 -0.35
C GLU A 88 -10.07 -10.26 0.17
N THR A 89 -9.28 -9.54 0.95
CA THR A 89 -9.69 -8.24 1.46
C THR A 89 -8.72 -7.16 1.03
N ALA A 90 -9.28 -5.97 0.81
CA ALA A 90 -8.49 -4.82 0.42
C ALA A 90 -7.48 -4.45 1.50
N LYS A 91 -7.85 -4.60 2.76
CA LYS A 91 -6.95 -4.30 3.87
C LYS A 91 -5.75 -5.25 3.85
N GLU A 92 -5.98 -6.53 3.61
CA GLU A 92 -4.90 -7.50 3.53
C GLU A 92 -3.92 -7.15 2.42
N ALA A 93 -4.44 -6.83 1.23
CA ALA A 93 -3.60 -6.43 0.11
C ALA A 93 -2.80 -5.16 0.44
N TRP A 94 -3.47 -4.18 1.06
CA TRP A 94 -2.82 -2.94 1.44
C TRP A 94 -1.69 -3.18 2.44
N ILE A 95 -1.95 -4.04 3.44
CA ILE A 95 -0.94 -4.36 4.45
C ILE A 95 0.27 -5.07 3.85
N ILE A 96 0.03 -5.96 2.89
CA ILE A 96 1.14 -6.65 2.21
C ILE A 96 2.02 -5.65 1.49
N LEU A 97 1.41 -4.71 0.75
CA LEU A 97 2.17 -3.67 0.06
C LEU A 97 2.90 -2.78 1.08
N GLN A 98 2.22 -2.41 2.14
CA GLN A 98 2.80 -1.58 3.18
C GLN A 98 3.99 -2.28 3.84
N THR A 99 3.81 -3.53 4.24
CA THR A 99 4.88 -4.29 4.88
C THR A 99 6.06 -4.49 3.96
N THR A 100 5.78 -4.79 2.70
CA THR A 100 6.83 -5.05 1.72
C THR A 100 7.66 -3.80 1.43
N TYR A 101 7.00 -2.67 1.20
CA TYR A 101 7.70 -1.48 0.70
C TYR A 101 8.01 -0.45 1.78
N GLU A 102 7.14 -0.30 2.74
CA GLU A 102 7.40 0.58 3.86
C GLU A 102 8.35 -0.08 4.85
N GLY A 103 8.21 -1.38 5.04
CA GLY A 103 9.13 -2.15 5.87
C GLY A 103 10.55 -2.09 5.33
N ILE A 104 10.71 -2.20 4.03
CA ILE A 104 12.01 -2.08 3.39
C ILE A 104 12.59 -0.70 3.64
N LYS A 105 11.76 0.32 3.49
CA LYS A 105 12.20 1.69 3.75
C LYS A 105 12.59 1.88 5.21
N ALA A 106 11.82 1.33 6.13
CA ALA A 106 12.11 1.44 7.55
C ALA A 106 13.43 0.75 7.88
N VAL A 107 13.70 -0.41 7.28
CA VAL A 107 14.96 -1.10 7.47
C VAL A 107 16.11 -0.26 6.90
N LYS A 108 15.93 0.33 5.74
CA LYS A 108 16.93 1.21 5.16
C LYS A 108 17.17 2.43 6.03
N ASP A 109 16.10 3.04 6.51
CA ASP A 109 16.22 4.21 7.36
C ASP A 109 16.91 3.88 8.67
N SER A 110 16.60 2.75 9.27
CA SER A 110 17.24 2.29 10.49
C SER A 110 18.71 2.02 10.24
N LYS A 111 19.01 1.37 9.13
CA LYS A 111 20.40 1.09 8.77
C LYS A 111 21.16 2.38 8.54
N LEU A 112 20.53 3.32 7.86
CA LEU A 112 21.14 4.62 7.61
C LEU A 112 21.41 5.36 8.93
N GLN A 113 20.48 5.33 9.86
CA GLN A 113 20.67 5.96 11.16
C GLN A 113 21.80 5.31 11.93
N ARG A 114 21.89 3.99 11.91
CA ARG A 114 22.97 3.28 12.57
C ARG A 114 24.30 3.62 11.92
N LEU A 115 24.33 3.66 10.61
CA LEU A 115 25.54 4.01 9.89
C LEU A 115 25.94 5.45 10.16
N THR A 116 24.97 6.35 10.25
CA THR A 116 25.23 7.74 10.56
C THR A 116 25.82 7.88 11.97
N THR A 117 25.29 7.16 12.92
CA THR A 117 25.79 7.18 14.29
C THR A 117 27.18 6.60 14.34
N SER A 118 27.39 5.45 13.70
CA SER A 118 28.72 4.83 13.64
C SER A 118 29.71 5.74 12.95
N PHE A 119 29.29 6.42 11.89
CA PHE A 119 30.14 7.35 11.17
C PHE A 119 30.57 8.51 12.08
N LYS A 120 29.64 9.03 12.87
CA LYS A 120 29.97 10.11 13.79
C LYS A 120 30.97 9.67 14.83
N GLU A 121 30.80 8.46 15.35
CA GLU A 121 31.73 7.92 16.33
C GLU A 121 33.10 7.68 15.71
N ILE A 122 33.12 7.08 14.54
CA ILE A 122 34.37 6.80 13.84
C ILE A 122 35.05 8.08 13.41
N LYS A 123 34.29 9.07 13.01
CA LYS A 123 34.83 10.32 12.56
C LYS A 123 35.55 11.07 13.67
N MET A 124 35.20 10.81 14.90
CA MET A 124 35.92 11.38 16.03
C MET A 124 37.26 10.70 16.21
N GLU A 125 37.38 9.48 15.71
CA GLU A 125 38.60 8.72 15.81
C GLU A 125 39.36 8.71 14.49
N GLU A 126 38.66 8.41 13.43
CA GLU A 126 39.23 8.37 12.10
C GLU A 126 38.10 8.54 11.14
N ASP A 127 38.38 9.00 9.97
CA ASP A 127 37.35 9.22 8.97
C ASP A 127 37.07 7.93 8.24
N ASP A 128 35.86 7.47 8.28
CA ASP A 128 35.48 6.27 7.58
C ASP A 128 34.43 6.58 6.56
N SER A 129 34.28 5.69 5.60
CA SER A 129 33.40 5.94 4.50
C SER A 129 31.94 5.62 4.82
N PHE A 130 31.17 6.65 5.07
CA PHE A 130 29.75 6.53 5.25
C PHE A 130 29.10 6.06 3.94
N ASP A 131 29.56 6.60 2.82
CA ASP A 131 29.02 6.24 1.51
C ASP A 131 29.21 4.77 1.18
N GLU A 132 30.33 4.22 1.56
CA GLU A 132 30.64 2.83 1.34
C GLU A 132 29.69 1.94 2.11
N LEU A 133 29.40 2.30 3.36
CA LEU A 133 28.48 1.54 4.17
C LEU A 133 27.03 1.69 3.71
N TYR A 134 26.73 2.82 3.13
CA TYR A 134 25.38 3.12 2.72
C TYR A 134 25.05 2.53 1.36
N ALA A 135 26.02 2.46 0.52
CA ALA A 135 25.80 1.90 -0.81
C ALA A 135 25.41 0.43 -0.72
#